data_18332f76002c20c3050383ee89b99cf7
#
_entry.id   18332f76002c20c3050383ee89b99cf7
#
_cell.length_a   1.000
_cell.length_b   1.000
_cell.length_c   1.000
_cell.angle_alpha   90.00
_cell.angle_beta   90.00
_cell.angle_gamma   90.00
#
_symmetry.space_group_name_H-M   'P 1'
#
loop_
_entity.id
_entity.type
_entity.pdbx_description
1 polymer ?
#
loop_
_entity_poly.entity_id
_entity_poly.type
_entity_poly.pdbx_seq_one_letter_code
_entity_poly.pdbx_strand_id
1 'polypeptide(L)'
;MSEFTIKKLTGTHADVLAAAGAADLLSQLRPRLIDEPDEFVIQLTREPVRADFDDIDPGFRYLYERPKPKKDGKAGKPAGPVVPSGRVFDYAMESERHKRYQAAKASEDKEVQASAEEDRPDPEFKLYRLIVSLQGETGPNRVVEAFVKAPDRFRESAWACYSGAKSTFEEAPLVQLFNPQAAKGYALLKPTGTDRNDKTKEKWADPFLEWLRYRGFFRTCAGWFLGSKGEHVRVYTPIPKNISFRLFEDVAQQFRQSPMSGTAPKLDCRGVILLAKILISRSEALARPATSIDGVWITHYQSMGQAKAVTAIDRLAVPNWFDLQTKEDAERWLEALDEHDTVLRRLDDSISEELAL
;
A
#
# COMPACT_ATOMS: atom_id res chain seq x y z
N MET A 1 10.27 -22.46 -16.01
CA MET A 1 9.52 -21.45 -15.25
C MET A 1 8.80 -22.20 -14.15
N SER A 2 8.80 -21.70 -12.95
CA SER A 2 8.05 -22.25 -11.83
C SER A 2 6.88 -21.30 -11.51
N GLU A 3 5.79 -21.84 -11.01
CA GLU A 3 4.59 -21.07 -10.68
C GLU A 3 4.12 -21.48 -9.29
N PHE A 4 3.64 -20.52 -8.53
CA PHE A 4 2.91 -20.76 -7.30
C PHE A 4 1.75 -19.77 -7.19
N THR A 5 0.76 -20.06 -6.32
CA THR A 5 -0.48 -19.33 -6.29
C THR A 5 -0.75 -18.74 -4.91
N ILE A 6 -1.36 -17.55 -4.91
CA ILE A 6 -1.94 -16.91 -3.71
C ILE A 6 -3.44 -16.81 -3.93
N LYS A 7 -4.19 -17.56 -3.16
CA LYS A 7 -5.66 -17.55 -3.24
C LYS A 7 -6.25 -16.21 -2.85
N LYS A 8 -7.27 -15.80 -3.58
CA LYS A 8 -8.08 -14.63 -3.22
C LYS A 8 -9.06 -15.01 -2.12
N LEU A 9 -8.84 -14.50 -0.92
CA LEU A 9 -9.62 -14.84 0.27
C LEU A 9 -10.69 -13.80 0.58
N THR A 10 -10.50 -12.56 0.15
CA THR A 10 -11.35 -11.43 0.51
C THR A 10 -12.07 -10.81 -0.67
N GLY A 11 -11.60 -11.03 -1.90
CA GLY A 11 -12.10 -10.36 -3.10
C GLY A 11 -11.82 -8.85 -3.11
N THR A 12 -10.79 -8.39 -2.38
CA THR A 12 -10.47 -6.97 -2.20
C THR A 12 -8.98 -6.68 -2.43
N HIS A 13 -8.60 -5.41 -2.21
CA HIS A 13 -7.19 -4.99 -2.24
C HIS A 13 -6.26 -5.84 -1.36
N ALA A 14 -6.78 -6.44 -0.28
CA ALA A 14 -5.97 -7.26 0.63
C ALA A 14 -5.36 -8.49 -0.04
N ASP A 15 -6.03 -9.05 -1.06
CA ASP A 15 -5.51 -10.18 -1.83
C ASP A 15 -4.39 -9.74 -2.78
N VAL A 16 -4.54 -8.55 -3.39
CA VAL A 16 -3.47 -7.93 -4.20
C VAL A 16 -2.22 -7.69 -3.35
N LEU A 17 -2.41 -7.20 -2.12
CA LEU A 17 -1.30 -6.94 -1.20
C LEU A 17 -0.56 -8.23 -0.81
N ALA A 18 -1.31 -9.31 -0.56
CA ALA A 18 -0.72 -10.61 -0.26
C ALA A 18 0.12 -11.13 -1.43
N ALA A 19 -0.43 -11.05 -2.65
CA ALA A 19 0.28 -11.46 -3.86
C ALA A 19 1.53 -10.61 -4.14
N ALA A 20 1.42 -9.29 -4.00
CA ALA A 20 2.56 -8.38 -4.15
C ALA A 20 3.65 -8.63 -3.09
N GLY A 21 3.26 -8.88 -1.84
CA GLY A 21 4.21 -9.23 -0.78
C GLY A 21 4.89 -10.56 -1.01
N ALA A 22 4.17 -11.55 -1.53
CA ALA A 22 4.76 -12.82 -1.92
C ALA A 22 5.76 -12.67 -3.09
N ALA A 23 5.42 -11.87 -4.09
CA ALA A 23 6.34 -11.56 -5.18
C ALA A 23 7.60 -10.81 -4.69
N ASP A 24 7.44 -9.87 -3.74
CA ASP A 24 8.56 -9.13 -3.15
C ASP A 24 9.55 -10.05 -2.42
N LEU A 25 9.08 -11.10 -1.74
CA LEU A 25 9.96 -12.09 -1.08
C LEU A 25 10.93 -12.75 -2.05
N LEU A 26 10.52 -12.95 -3.29
CA LEU A 26 11.30 -13.61 -4.34
C LEU A 26 11.68 -12.67 -5.48
N SER A 27 11.82 -11.37 -5.18
CA SER A 27 12.16 -10.33 -6.18
C SER A 27 13.42 -10.66 -6.99
N GLN A 28 14.42 -11.35 -6.39
CA GLN A 28 15.61 -11.83 -7.06
C GLN A 28 15.32 -12.87 -8.17
N LEU A 29 14.18 -13.55 -8.13
CA LEU A 29 13.73 -14.50 -9.14
C LEU A 29 12.85 -13.86 -10.24
N ARG A 30 12.81 -12.54 -10.27
CA ARG A 30 12.08 -11.72 -11.26
C ARG A 30 10.63 -12.18 -11.44
N PRO A 31 9.82 -12.14 -10.37
CA PRO A 31 8.45 -12.61 -10.41
C PRO A 31 7.59 -11.82 -11.39
N ARG A 32 6.59 -12.50 -11.98
CA ARG A 32 5.54 -11.95 -12.78
C ARG A 32 4.21 -12.26 -12.12
N LEU A 33 3.37 -11.26 -11.92
CA LEU A 33 2.03 -11.39 -11.35
C LEU A 33 1.00 -11.55 -12.46
N ILE A 34 0.16 -12.57 -12.34
CA ILE A 34 -0.96 -12.83 -13.24
C ILE A 34 -2.22 -12.93 -12.38
N ASP A 35 -3.25 -12.18 -12.76
CA ASP A 35 -4.56 -12.18 -12.09
C ASP A 35 -5.47 -13.21 -12.73
N GLU A 36 -5.78 -14.28 -12.00
CA GLU A 36 -6.76 -15.30 -12.36
C GLU A 36 -8.04 -15.12 -11.50
N PRO A 37 -9.17 -15.70 -11.87
CA PRO A 37 -10.45 -15.47 -11.16
C PRO A 37 -10.38 -15.69 -9.66
N ASP A 38 -9.79 -16.78 -9.20
CA ASP A 38 -9.79 -17.21 -7.80
C ASP A 38 -8.44 -17.05 -7.09
N GLU A 39 -7.39 -16.71 -7.84
CA GLU A 39 -6.03 -16.65 -7.31
C GLU A 39 -5.14 -15.68 -8.10
N PHE A 40 -4.02 -15.31 -7.52
CA PHE A 40 -2.91 -14.70 -8.24
C PHE A 40 -1.86 -15.76 -8.51
N VAL A 41 -1.46 -15.91 -9.77
CA VAL A 41 -0.34 -16.75 -10.16
C VAL A 41 0.93 -15.91 -10.16
N ILE A 42 1.97 -16.39 -9.50
CA ILE A 42 3.29 -15.79 -9.47
C ILE A 42 4.25 -16.69 -10.24
N GLN A 43 4.62 -16.25 -11.43
CA GLN A 43 5.59 -16.94 -12.27
C GLN A 43 7.01 -16.50 -11.93
N LEU A 44 7.92 -17.46 -11.80
CA LEU A 44 9.33 -17.24 -11.47
C LEU A 44 10.22 -17.71 -12.61
N THR A 45 11.40 -17.14 -12.75
CA THR A 45 12.39 -17.53 -13.76
C THR A 45 12.95 -18.93 -13.53
N ARG A 46 12.96 -19.40 -12.28
CA ARG A 46 13.33 -20.76 -11.88
C ARG A 46 12.55 -21.18 -10.64
N GLU A 47 12.59 -22.45 -10.33
CA GLU A 47 12.07 -22.96 -9.05
C GLU A 47 12.87 -22.36 -7.88
N PRO A 48 12.19 -21.85 -6.82
CA PRO A 48 12.85 -21.36 -5.64
C PRO A 48 13.47 -22.54 -4.87
N VAL A 49 14.61 -22.28 -4.24
CA VAL A 49 15.26 -23.22 -3.33
C VAL A 49 15.27 -22.62 -1.91
N ARG A 50 15.46 -23.46 -0.89
CA ARG A 50 15.40 -22.99 0.51
C ARG A 50 16.35 -21.83 0.77
N ALA A 51 17.52 -21.80 0.17
CA ALA A 51 18.48 -20.71 0.30
C ALA A 51 17.97 -19.35 -0.21
N ASP A 52 16.97 -19.31 -1.09
CA ASP A 52 16.36 -18.05 -1.54
C ASP A 52 15.61 -17.33 -0.40
N PHE A 53 15.36 -18.01 0.70
CA PHE A 53 14.66 -17.48 1.88
C PHE A 53 15.57 -17.16 3.07
N ASP A 54 16.88 -17.43 2.97
CA ASP A 54 17.81 -17.26 4.09
C ASP A 54 18.00 -15.79 4.47
N ASP A 55 18.01 -14.89 3.48
CA ASP A 55 18.23 -13.46 3.65
C ASP A 55 16.94 -12.62 3.69
N ILE A 56 15.77 -13.26 3.82
CA ILE A 56 14.52 -12.50 3.90
C ILE A 56 14.47 -11.67 5.19
N ASP A 57 13.87 -10.50 5.06
CA ASP A 57 13.69 -9.54 6.13
C ASP A 57 12.21 -9.13 6.27
N PRO A 58 11.81 -8.34 7.27
CA PRO A 58 10.43 -7.89 7.41
C PRO A 58 9.87 -7.16 6.17
N GLY A 59 10.73 -6.56 5.32
CA GLY A 59 10.35 -5.80 4.14
C GLY A 59 9.96 -4.35 4.41
N PHE A 60 9.88 -3.96 5.68
CA PHE A 60 9.59 -2.61 6.15
C PHE A 60 10.23 -2.37 7.51
N ARG A 61 10.34 -1.09 7.89
CA ARG A 61 11.06 -0.68 9.12
C ARG A 61 10.11 -0.63 10.32
N TYR A 62 10.65 -0.84 11.52
CA TYR A 62 9.98 -0.63 12.80
C TYR A 62 9.66 0.85 12.97
N LEU A 63 8.40 1.16 13.20
CA LEU A 63 7.94 2.52 13.40
C LEU A 63 8.22 2.96 14.85
N TYR A 64 9.18 3.86 15.02
CA TYR A 64 9.51 4.41 16.31
C TYR A 64 8.79 5.73 16.56
N GLU A 65 7.96 5.76 17.58
CA GLU A 65 7.41 7.00 18.13
C GLU A 65 8.19 7.41 19.38
N ARG A 66 8.67 8.65 19.37
CA ARG A 66 9.33 9.19 20.55
C ARG A 66 8.35 9.21 21.72
N PRO A 67 8.75 8.69 22.93
CA PRO A 67 7.90 8.73 24.08
C PRO A 67 7.48 10.18 24.40
N LYS A 68 6.18 10.43 24.45
CA LYS A 68 5.69 11.72 24.89
C LYS A 68 6.00 11.88 26.37
N PRO A 69 6.58 13.01 26.83
CA PRO A 69 6.80 13.25 28.26
C PRO A 69 5.46 13.15 28.96
N LYS A 70 5.42 12.37 30.05
CA LYS A 70 4.23 12.33 30.92
C LYS A 70 3.99 13.70 31.53
N LYS A 71 2.71 14.04 31.81
CA LYS A 71 2.33 15.31 32.45
C LYS A 71 3.08 15.57 33.79
N ASP A 72 3.59 14.55 34.40
CA ASP A 72 4.34 14.58 35.67
C ASP A 72 5.86 14.70 35.48
N GLY A 73 6.36 15.01 34.29
CA GLY A 73 7.81 15.14 34.00
C GLY A 73 8.60 13.84 34.04
N LYS A 74 7.96 12.70 34.28
CA LYS A 74 8.63 11.39 34.26
C LYS A 74 8.86 10.91 32.84
N ALA A 75 10.04 10.37 32.59
CA ALA A 75 10.36 9.74 31.30
C ALA A 75 9.30 8.69 30.97
N GLY A 76 8.78 8.73 29.73
CA GLY A 76 7.89 7.70 29.21
C GLY A 76 8.58 6.32 29.27
N LYS A 77 7.79 5.23 29.21
CA LYS A 77 8.38 3.88 29.09
C LYS A 77 9.38 3.85 27.95
N PRO A 78 10.53 3.17 28.11
CA PRO A 78 11.45 2.97 27.02
C PRO A 78 10.72 2.32 25.85
N ALA A 79 11.02 2.81 24.68
CA ALA A 79 10.48 2.29 23.44
C ALA A 79 10.89 0.82 23.25
N GLY A 80 9.97 0.06 22.78
CA GLY A 80 9.97 -1.31 22.25
C GLY A 80 11.26 -2.16 22.21
N PRO A 81 11.21 -3.29 21.51
CA PRO A 81 12.36 -4.20 21.45
C PRO A 81 13.55 -3.53 20.78
N VAL A 82 14.75 -4.00 21.11
CA VAL A 82 15.98 -3.54 20.45
C VAL A 82 15.96 -4.02 19.00
N VAL A 83 15.58 -3.11 18.11
CA VAL A 83 15.64 -3.33 16.66
C VAL A 83 16.92 -2.67 16.15
N PRO A 84 17.69 -3.30 15.25
CA PRO A 84 18.86 -2.68 14.65
C PRO A 84 18.52 -1.29 14.04
N SER A 85 19.40 -0.31 14.23
CA SER A 85 19.13 1.11 13.85
C SER A 85 18.72 1.30 12.40
N GLY A 86 19.27 0.53 11.46
CA GLY A 86 18.89 0.55 10.05
C GLY A 86 17.49 -0.01 9.75
N ARG A 87 16.82 -0.59 10.75
CA ARG A 87 15.45 -1.14 10.65
C ARG A 87 14.42 -0.28 11.38
N VAL A 88 14.79 0.93 11.77
CA VAL A 88 13.93 1.87 12.51
C VAL A 88 13.57 3.06 11.65
N PHE A 89 12.29 3.45 11.67
CA PHE A 89 11.77 4.66 11.06
C PHE A 89 11.30 5.62 12.15
N ASP A 90 12.02 6.73 12.38
CA ASP A 90 11.63 7.77 13.34
C ASP A 90 10.56 8.67 12.73
N TYR A 91 9.30 8.31 12.97
CA TYR A 91 8.15 9.04 12.44
C TYR A 91 8.09 10.50 12.91
N ALA A 92 8.48 10.77 14.16
CA ALA A 92 8.44 12.13 14.70
C ALA A 92 9.48 13.03 13.98
N MET A 93 10.69 12.52 13.78
CA MET A 93 11.75 13.22 13.05
C MET A 93 11.32 13.49 11.60
N GLU A 94 10.84 12.49 10.90
CA GLU A 94 10.43 12.63 9.50
C GLU A 94 9.19 13.53 9.34
N SER A 95 8.29 13.56 10.33
CA SER A 95 7.15 14.47 10.35
C SER A 95 7.59 15.94 10.47
N GLU A 96 8.61 16.24 11.30
CA GLU A 96 9.16 17.59 11.40
C GLU A 96 9.93 17.99 10.13
N ARG A 97 10.71 17.06 9.53
CA ARG A 97 11.33 17.29 8.22
C ARG A 97 10.30 17.61 7.16
N HIS A 98 9.21 16.85 7.11
CA HIS A 98 8.13 17.10 6.16
C HIS A 98 7.49 18.48 6.32
N LYS A 99 7.28 18.95 7.55
CA LYS A 99 6.75 20.29 7.80
C LYS A 99 7.70 21.38 7.29
N ARG A 100 9.02 21.26 7.58
CA ARG A 100 10.02 22.20 7.08
C ARG A 100 10.10 22.20 5.56
N TYR A 101 10.11 21.00 4.95
CA TYR A 101 10.07 20.84 3.50
C TYR A 101 8.87 21.54 2.86
N GLN A 102 7.66 21.34 3.41
CA GLN A 102 6.45 21.99 2.89
C GLN A 102 6.50 23.51 3.07
N ALA A 103 6.96 24.00 4.21
CA ALA A 103 7.11 25.43 4.46
C ALA A 103 8.12 26.08 3.50
N ALA A 104 9.27 25.43 3.27
CA ALA A 104 10.26 25.91 2.33
C ALA A 104 9.76 25.92 0.88
N LYS A 105 9.04 24.87 0.45
CA LYS A 105 8.43 24.81 -0.90
C LYS A 105 7.34 25.86 -1.11
N ALA A 106 6.64 26.27 -0.06
CA ALA A 106 5.62 27.32 -0.11
C ALA A 106 6.18 28.75 0.02
N SER A 107 7.47 28.91 0.28
CA SER A 107 8.12 30.22 0.39
C SER A 107 8.13 30.94 -0.97
N GLU A 108 8.01 32.26 -0.95
CA GLU A 108 8.22 33.12 -2.13
C GLU A 108 9.71 33.31 -2.43
N ASP A 109 10.59 33.04 -1.46
CA ASP A 109 12.04 33.15 -1.59
C ASP A 109 12.62 31.94 -2.33
N LYS A 110 13.23 32.20 -3.47
CA LYS A 110 13.85 31.18 -4.34
C LYS A 110 15.04 30.46 -3.69
N GLU A 111 15.80 31.13 -2.82
CA GLU A 111 16.92 30.50 -2.11
C GLU A 111 16.39 29.50 -1.07
N VAL A 112 15.34 29.88 -0.35
CA VAL A 112 14.64 28.99 0.58
C VAL A 112 14.01 27.80 -0.15
N GLN A 113 13.40 28.03 -1.31
CA GLN A 113 12.87 26.93 -2.13
C GLN A 113 13.97 25.98 -2.61
N ALA A 114 15.14 26.50 -2.99
CA ALA A 114 16.26 25.68 -3.45
C ALA A 114 16.83 24.82 -2.32
N SER A 115 16.93 25.36 -1.09
CA SER A 115 17.40 24.61 0.07
C SER A 115 16.39 23.57 0.60
N ALA A 116 15.13 23.62 0.17
CA ALA A 116 14.10 22.71 0.64
C ALA A 116 14.46 21.22 0.46
N GLU A 117 15.24 20.87 -0.57
CA GLU A 117 15.62 19.48 -0.85
C GLU A 117 16.45 18.85 0.28
N GLU A 118 17.15 19.65 1.10
CA GLU A 118 17.89 19.17 2.28
C GLU A 118 16.94 18.60 3.35
N ASP A 119 15.73 19.17 3.46
CA ASP A 119 14.67 18.73 4.37
C ASP A 119 13.69 17.76 3.71
N ARG A 120 14.00 17.25 2.53
CA ARG A 120 13.15 16.25 1.87
C ARG A 120 12.97 15.02 2.77
N PRO A 121 11.72 14.66 3.12
CA PRO A 121 11.47 13.51 3.99
C PRO A 121 11.85 12.20 3.29
N ASP A 122 12.05 11.17 4.09
CA ASP A 122 12.25 9.82 3.59
C ASP A 122 11.14 9.44 2.56
N PRO A 123 11.48 8.79 1.45
CA PRO A 123 10.51 8.38 0.42
C PRO A 123 9.33 7.55 0.95
N GLU A 124 9.54 6.78 2.02
CA GLU A 124 8.49 5.98 2.64
C GLU A 124 7.62 6.77 3.64
N PHE A 125 7.95 8.03 3.94
CA PHE A 125 7.22 8.84 4.93
C PHE A 125 5.71 8.87 4.65
N LYS A 126 5.29 9.00 3.38
CA LYS A 126 3.86 9.00 3.02
C LYS A 126 3.15 7.72 3.46
N LEU A 127 3.79 6.55 3.30
CA LEU A 127 3.23 5.26 3.70
C LEU A 127 3.15 5.11 5.22
N TYR A 128 4.22 5.49 5.93
CA TYR A 128 4.20 5.48 7.39
C TYR A 128 3.15 6.45 7.94
N ARG A 129 2.97 7.62 7.33
CA ARG A 129 1.91 8.55 7.68
C ARG A 129 0.52 7.95 7.49
N LEU A 130 0.31 7.18 6.39
CA LEU A 130 -0.95 6.45 6.19
C LEU A 130 -1.18 5.43 7.30
N ILE A 131 -0.20 4.57 7.59
CA ILE A 131 -0.30 3.53 8.62
C ILE A 131 -0.59 4.16 9.99
N VAL A 132 0.17 5.16 10.41
CA VAL A 132 -0.05 5.86 11.68
C VAL A 132 -1.45 6.46 11.75
N SER A 133 -1.92 7.04 10.65
CA SER A 133 -3.27 7.62 10.59
C SER A 133 -4.38 6.56 10.63
N LEU A 134 -4.16 5.37 10.08
CA LEU A 134 -5.17 4.33 9.97
C LEU A 134 -5.25 3.44 11.22
N GLN A 135 -4.13 3.12 11.83
CA GLN A 135 -4.10 2.19 12.97
C GLN A 135 -3.02 2.47 14.03
N GLY A 136 -2.25 3.56 13.89
CA GLY A 136 -1.08 3.80 14.73
C GLY A 136 0.08 2.86 14.38
N GLU A 137 1.08 2.84 15.26
CA GLU A 137 2.31 2.04 15.09
C GLU A 137 2.12 0.55 15.40
N THR A 138 1.04 0.17 16.04
CA THR A 138 0.87 -1.16 16.65
C THR A 138 0.88 -2.30 15.62
N GLY A 139 0.26 -2.11 14.45
CA GLY A 139 0.12 -3.17 13.44
C GLY A 139 1.47 -3.59 12.84
N PRO A 140 2.16 -2.70 12.12
CA PRO A 140 3.44 -3.04 11.49
C PRO A 140 4.50 -3.40 12.52
N ASN A 141 4.52 -2.73 13.69
CA ASN A 141 5.49 -3.01 14.73
C ASN A 141 5.38 -4.44 15.28
N ARG A 142 4.17 -4.97 15.46
CA ARG A 142 3.98 -6.36 15.89
C ARG A 142 4.57 -7.36 14.89
N VAL A 143 4.45 -7.10 13.60
CA VAL A 143 5.04 -7.97 12.57
C VAL A 143 6.57 -7.92 12.64
N VAL A 144 7.16 -6.72 12.74
CA VAL A 144 8.61 -6.58 12.86
C VAL A 144 9.12 -7.23 14.13
N GLU A 145 8.42 -7.04 15.25
CA GLU A 145 8.77 -7.66 16.53
C GLU A 145 8.69 -9.19 16.49
N ALA A 146 7.64 -9.73 15.90
CA ALA A 146 7.48 -11.17 15.72
C ALA A 146 8.61 -11.73 14.85
N PHE A 147 8.93 -11.05 13.76
CA PHE A 147 10.02 -11.42 12.87
C PHE A 147 11.38 -11.41 13.58
N VAL A 148 11.70 -10.35 14.33
CA VAL A 148 12.97 -10.23 15.06
C VAL A 148 13.10 -11.32 16.13
N LYS A 149 12.00 -11.69 16.78
CA LYS A 149 11.98 -12.75 17.81
C LYS A 149 12.17 -14.16 17.23
N ALA A 150 11.65 -14.42 16.05
CA ALA A 150 11.63 -15.75 15.46
C ALA A 150 11.79 -15.72 13.93
N PRO A 151 12.91 -15.21 13.38
CA PRO A 151 13.10 -15.06 11.94
C PRO A 151 13.00 -16.39 11.18
N ASP A 152 13.51 -17.47 11.76
CA ASP A 152 13.49 -18.80 11.15
C ASP A 152 12.06 -19.33 10.93
N ARG A 153 11.13 -19.01 11.83
CA ARG A 153 9.71 -19.36 11.62
C ARG A 153 9.12 -18.68 10.40
N PHE A 154 9.43 -17.40 10.16
CA PHE A 154 8.99 -16.69 8.96
C PHE A 154 9.61 -17.27 7.69
N ARG A 155 10.91 -17.62 7.73
CA ARG A 155 11.61 -18.29 6.62
C ARG A 155 10.99 -19.65 6.31
N GLU A 156 10.73 -20.44 7.33
CA GLU A 156 10.09 -21.76 7.18
C GLU A 156 8.65 -21.62 6.66
N SER A 157 7.88 -20.66 7.15
CA SER A 157 6.54 -20.38 6.63
C SER A 157 6.56 -19.93 5.18
N ALA A 158 7.53 -19.07 4.80
CA ALA A 158 7.74 -18.67 3.43
C ALA A 158 8.07 -19.89 2.56
N TRP A 159 9.06 -20.69 2.94
CA TRP A 159 9.39 -21.92 2.22
C TRP A 159 8.19 -22.87 2.10
N ALA A 160 7.44 -23.10 3.20
CA ALA A 160 6.27 -23.96 3.20
C ALA A 160 5.16 -23.46 2.24
N CYS A 161 4.97 -22.13 2.16
CA CYS A 161 4.03 -21.53 1.20
C CYS A 161 4.39 -21.88 -0.24
N TYR A 162 5.67 -21.75 -0.60
CA TYR A 162 6.13 -22.00 -1.97
C TYR A 162 6.32 -23.48 -2.32
N SER A 163 6.54 -24.35 -1.33
CA SER A 163 6.62 -25.79 -1.52
C SER A 163 5.27 -26.50 -1.47
N GLY A 164 4.17 -25.75 -1.30
CA GLY A 164 2.81 -26.32 -1.16
C GLY A 164 2.52 -26.96 0.19
N ALA A 165 3.45 -26.91 1.16
CA ALA A 165 3.23 -27.36 2.51
C ALA A 165 2.41 -26.33 3.30
N LYS A 166 1.69 -26.77 4.34
CA LYS A 166 0.95 -25.85 5.22
C LYS A 166 1.90 -25.02 6.06
N SER A 167 1.60 -23.72 6.20
CA SER A 167 2.29 -22.86 7.17
C SER A 167 2.09 -23.39 8.60
N THR A 168 3.16 -23.49 9.36
CA THR A 168 3.13 -23.91 10.77
C THR A 168 3.09 -22.73 11.74
N PHE A 169 2.86 -21.52 11.25
CA PHE A 169 2.90 -20.30 12.04
C PHE A 169 1.59 -20.12 12.84
N GLU A 170 1.61 -20.34 14.15
CA GLU A 170 0.45 -20.32 15.05
C GLU A 170 0.40 -19.11 15.99
N GLU A 171 1.11 -18.01 15.72
CA GLU A 171 1.09 -16.87 16.62
C GLU A 171 -0.24 -16.11 16.61
N ALA A 172 -0.48 -15.34 17.68
CA ALA A 172 -1.69 -14.53 17.83
C ALA A 172 -1.93 -13.62 16.62
N PRO A 173 -3.18 -13.45 16.20
CA PRO A 173 -3.52 -12.68 15.01
C PRO A 173 -3.03 -11.24 15.14
N LEU A 174 -2.40 -10.75 14.09
CA LEU A 174 -2.00 -9.36 13.96
C LEU A 174 -3.19 -8.48 13.64
N VAL A 175 -3.10 -7.19 13.98
CA VAL A 175 -4.15 -6.22 13.62
C VAL A 175 -4.32 -6.17 12.11
N GLN A 176 -5.56 -6.38 11.66
CA GLN A 176 -5.87 -6.56 10.25
C GLN A 176 -6.26 -5.23 9.61
N LEU A 177 -5.28 -4.37 9.32
CA LEU A 177 -5.54 -3.09 8.65
C LEU A 177 -6.20 -3.29 7.28
N PHE A 178 -5.76 -4.32 6.55
CA PHE A 178 -6.14 -4.55 5.17
C PHE A 178 -7.28 -5.54 5.01
N ASN A 179 -7.80 -6.09 6.10
CA ASN A 179 -8.98 -6.94 6.04
C ASN A 179 -10.23 -6.09 6.37
N PRO A 180 -11.07 -5.79 5.38
CA PRO A 180 -12.29 -5.00 5.60
C PRO A 180 -13.25 -5.69 6.57
N GLN A 181 -13.18 -7.02 6.69
CA GLN A 181 -14.00 -7.79 7.62
C GLN A 181 -13.60 -7.58 9.09
N ALA A 182 -12.38 -7.10 9.36
CA ALA A 182 -11.90 -6.82 10.70
C ALA A 182 -12.11 -5.37 11.13
N ALA A 183 -12.63 -4.50 10.28
CA ALA A 183 -12.86 -3.09 10.60
C ALA A 183 -13.86 -2.96 11.76
N LYS A 184 -13.43 -2.37 12.87
CA LYS A 184 -14.30 -2.07 14.01
C LYS A 184 -15.49 -1.23 13.54
N GLY A 185 -16.71 -1.72 13.83
CA GLY A 185 -17.94 -0.99 13.54
C GLY A 185 -18.77 -1.51 12.36
N TYR A 186 -18.18 -2.27 11.43
CA TYR A 186 -18.89 -2.83 10.29
C TYR A 186 -19.33 -4.27 10.55
N ALA A 187 -20.51 -4.42 11.15
CA ALA A 187 -21.11 -5.75 11.39
C ALA A 187 -21.35 -6.54 10.09
N LEU A 188 -21.56 -5.85 8.97
CA LEU A 188 -21.79 -6.45 7.64
C LEU A 188 -20.54 -7.09 7.04
N LEU A 189 -19.34 -6.68 7.48
CA LEU A 189 -18.08 -7.20 6.96
C LEU A 189 -17.40 -8.18 7.92
N LYS A 190 -18.08 -8.59 8.99
CA LYS A 190 -17.58 -9.64 9.90
C LYS A 190 -18.05 -10.99 9.41
N PRO A 191 -17.19 -12.03 9.43
CA PRO A 191 -17.64 -13.38 9.21
C PRO A 191 -18.80 -13.72 10.15
N THR A 192 -19.85 -14.32 9.62
CA THR A 192 -20.98 -14.82 10.41
C THR A 192 -20.46 -15.75 11.51
N GLY A 193 -20.81 -15.48 12.77
CA GLY A 193 -20.44 -16.32 13.90
C GLY A 193 -19.24 -15.83 14.74
N THR A 194 -18.68 -14.65 14.48
CA THR A 194 -17.70 -14.05 15.40
C THR A 194 -18.41 -13.30 16.51
N ASP A 195 -18.60 -13.97 17.63
CA ASP A 195 -19.02 -13.30 18.87
C ASP A 195 -17.84 -12.47 19.41
N ARG A 196 -18.13 -11.24 19.80
CA ARG A 196 -17.14 -10.28 20.33
C ARG A 196 -16.46 -10.79 21.60
N ASN A 197 -17.09 -11.75 22.29
CA ASN A 197 -16.62 -12.34 23.54
C ASN A 197 -15.89 -13.67 23.35
N ASP A 198 -15.86 -14.23 22.16
CA ASP A 198 -15.21 -15.50 21.91
C ASP A 198 -13.74 -15.31 21.57
N LYS A 199 -12.90 -15.35 22.59
CA LYS A 199 -11.44 -15.24 22.47
C LYS A 199 -10.80 -16.33 21.60
N THR A 200 -11.52 -17.40 21.28
CA THR A 200 -11.03 -18.47 20.42
C THR A 200 -11.15 -18.14 18.95
N LYS A 201 -11.95 -17.12 18.58
CA LYS A 201 -12.24 -16.71 17.21
C LYS A 201 -11.39 -15.51 16.70
N GLU A 202 -10.44 -15.01 17.50
CA GLU A 202 -9.47 -14.03 17.04
C GLU A 202 -8.44 -14.59 16.02
N LYS A 203 -8.61 -15.85 15.62
CA LYS A 203 -7.68 -16.60 14.76
C LYS A 203 -7.95 -16.46 13.26
N TRP A 204 -8.36 -15.34 12.78
CA TRP A 204 -8.64 -15.27 11.33
C TRP A 204 -7.48 -14.77 10.48
N ALA A 205 -6.46 -14.17 11.04
CA ALA A 205 -5.31 -13.80 10.27
C ALA A 205 -4.22 -14.81 10.51
N ASP A 206 -3.78 -15.45 9.46
CA ASP A 206 -2.48 -16.08 9.44
C ASP A 206 -1.42 -14.97 9.56
N PRO A 207 -0.58 -14.95 10.59
CA PRO A 207 0.49 -13.94 10.74
C PRO A 207 1.40 -13.84 9.52
N PHE A 208 1.61 -14.94 8.83
CA PHE A 208 2.35 -14.96 7.59
C PHE A 208 1.63 -14.19 6.48
N LEU A 209 0.32 -14.38 6.34
CA LEU A 209 -0.49 -13.66 5.36
C LEU A 209 -0.52 -12.15 5.65
N GLU A 210 -0.65 -11.76 6.92
CA GLU A 210 -0.58 -10.35 7.32
C GLU A 210 0.79 -9.73 7.03
N TRP A 211 1.85 -10.49 7.25
CA TRP A 211 3.20 -10.06 6.88
C TRP A 211 3.32 -9.81 5.37
N LEU A 212 2.83 -10.71 4.53
CA LEU A 212 2.79 -10.50 3.08
C LEU A 212 1.99 -9.24 2.71
N ARG A 213 0.84 -9.02 3.33
CA ARG A 213 0.01 -7.82 3.09
C ARG A 213 0.74 -6.53 3.44
N TYR A 214 1.44 -6.48 4.57
CA TYR A 214 2.27 -5.32 4.90
C TYR A 214 3.40 -5.11 3.91
N ARG A 215 4.10 -6.18 3.51
CA ARG A 215 5.13 -6.07 2.47
C ARG A 215 4.55 -5.49 1.19
N GLY A 216 3.45 -6.05 0.70
CA GLY A 216 2.77 -5.55 -0.49
C GLY A 216 2.32 -4.10 -0.36
N PHE A 217 1.82 -3.69 0.80
CA PHE A 217 1.43 -2.31 1.06
C PHE A 217 2.60 -1.34 0.88
N PHE A 218 3.75 -1.64 1.47
CA PHE A 218 4.93 -0.79 1.34
C PHE A 218 5.48 -0.74 -0.09
N ARG A 219 5.21 -1.75 -0.91
CA ARG A 219 5.64 -1.80 -2.32
C ARG A 219 4.65 -1.15 -3.27
N THR A 220 3.34 -1.34 -3.09
CA THR A 220 2.36 -1.08 -4.14
C THR A 220 1.30 -0.04 -3.82
N CYS A 221 1.11 0.35 -2.55
CA CYS A 221 0.08 1.32 -2.19
C CYS A 221 0.51 2.77 -2.38
N ALA A 222 -0.48 3.59 -2.67
CA ALA A 222 -0.43 5.04 -2.57
C ALA A 222 -1.61 5.54 -1.74
N GLY A 223 -1.55 6.77 -1.21
CA GLY A 223 -2.69 7.29 -0.49
C GLY A 223 -2.62 8.79 -0.27
N TRP A 224 -3.80 9.37 -0.15
CA TRP A 224 -3.98 10.79 0.06
C TRP A 224 -4.98 11.09 1.18
N PHE A 225 -4.71 12.16 1.88
CA PHE A 225 -5.55 12.69 2.94
C PHE A 225 -6.50 13.73 2.37
N LEU A 226 -7.75 13.68 2.79
CA LEU A 226 -8.80 14.61 2.42
C LEU A 226 -9.30 15.37 3.63
N GLY A 227 -9.75 16.60 3.40
CA GLY A 227 -10.20 17.49 4.46
C GLY A 227 -9.04 18.15 5.21
N SER A 228 -9.32 19.28 5.85
CA SER A 228 -8.32 20.10 6.55
C SER A 228 -7.64 19.39 7.71
N LYS A 229 -8.31 18.42 8.33
CA LYS A 229 -7.82 17.63 9.47
C LYS A 229 -7.43 16.19 9.10
N GLY A 230 -7.45 15.82 7.80
CA GLY A 230 -7.20 14.45 7.37
C GLY A 230 -8.23 13.45 7.90
N GLU A 231 -9.48 13.88 7.98
CA GLU A 231 -10.61 13.07 8.49
C GLU A 231 -10.89 11.88 7.59
N HIS A 232 -10.68 12.06 6.30
CA HIS A 232 -10.83 11.02 5.29
C HIS A 232 -9.47 10.65 4.71
N VAL A 233 -9.30 9.38 4.40
CA VAL A 233 -8.11 8.84 3.74
C VAL A 233 -8.53 7.95 2.59
N ARG A 234 -7.91 8.14 1.43
CA ARG A 234 -8.03 7.27 0.27
C ARG A 234 -6.74 6.48 0.11
N VAL A 235 -6.86 5.17 0.07
CA VAL A 235 -5.73 4.27 -0.23
C VAL A 235 -5.99 3.59 -1.56
N TYR A 236 -5.04 3.72 -2.46
CA TYR A 236 -5.10 3.20 -3.82
C TYR A 236 -4.13 2.04 -3.96
N THR A 237 -4.64 0.91 -4.44
CA THR A 237 -3.86 -0.30 -4.69
C THR A 237 -4.08 -0.70 -6.15
N PRO A 238 -3.10 -0.47 -7.05
CA PRO A 238 -3.20 -0.94 -8.43
C PRO A 238 -3.42 -2.45 -8.49
N ILE A 239 -4.20 -2.93 -9.44
CA ILE A 239 -4.56 -4.33 -9.61
C ILE A 239 -3.69 -4.91 -10.72
N PRO A 240 -2.71 -5.78 -10.41
CA PRO A 240 -1.89 -6.41 -11.44
C PRO A 240 -2.76 -7.34 -12.27
N LYS A 241 -2.60 -7.36 -13.61
CA LYS A 241 -3.27 -8.32 -14.49
C LYS A 241 -2.31 -9.32 -15.09
N ASN A 242 -1.25 -8.83 -15.74
CA ASN A 242 -0.16 -9.63 -16.24
C ASN A 242 1.09 -8.75 -16.35
N ILE A 243 1.84 -8.62 -15.26
CA ILE A 243 2.90 -7.63 -15.14
C ILE A 243 4.11 -8.19 -14.40
N SER A 244 5.33 -7.81 -14.83
CA SER A 244 6.52 -8.09 -14.03
C SER A 244 6.45 -7.31 -12.70
N PHE A 245 6.87 -7.94 -11.60
CA PHE A 245 6.77 -7.30 -10.28
C PHE A 245 7.58 -6.00 -10.22
N ARG A 246 8.73 -5.96 -10.87
CA ARG A 246 9.54 -4.74 -10.97
C ARG A 246 8.80 -3.58 -11.63
N LEU A 247 8.13 -3.84 -12.76
CA LEU A 247 7.34 -2.80 -13.43
C LEU A 247 6.14 -2.40 -12.57
N PHE A 248 5.51 -3.36 -11.89
CA PHE A 248 4.40 -3.08 -10.97
C PHE A 248 4.83 -2.17 -9.81
N GLU A 249 5.98 -2.45 -9.19
CA GLU A 249 6.56 -1.62 -8.14
C GLU A 249 6.90 -0.22 -8.66
N ASP A 250 7.52 -0.12 -9.84
CA ASP A 250 7.85 1.16 -10.48
C ASP A 250 6.62 2.01 -10.76
N VAL A 251 5.54 1.42 -11.27
CA VAL A 251 4.25 2.09 -11.51
C VAL A 251 3.67 2.59 -10.19
N ALA A 252 3.64 1.75 -9.18
CA ALA A 252 3.12 2.11 -7.85
C ALA A 252 3.95 3.22 -7.19
N GLN A 253 5.27 3.20 -7.34
CA GLN A 253 6.16 4.24 -6.83
C GLN A 253 5.92 5.59 -7.50
N GLN A 254 5.80 5.63 -8.83
CA GLN A 254 5.49 6.87 -9.56
C GLN A 254 4.10 7.40 -9.17
N PHE A 255 3.12 6.51 -9.07
CA PHE A 255 1.78 6.86 -8.62
C PHE A 255 1.81 7.52 -7.24
N ARG A 256 2.52 6.94 -6.28
CA ARG A 256 2.70 7.45 -4.92
C ARG A 256 3.40 8.82 -4.86
N GLN A 257 4.38 9.03 -5.71
CA GLN A 257 5.16 10.27 -5.71
C GLN A 257 4.41 11.44 -6.33
N SER A 258 3.41 11.17 -7.15
CA SER A 258 2.66 12.21 -7.85
C SER A 258 1.81 13.04 -6.88
N PRO A 259 1.81 14.37 -7.02
CA PRO A 259 0.96 15.24 -6.21
C PRO A 259 -0.48 15.12 -6.65
N MET A 260 -1.38 14.84 -5.71
CA MET A 260 -2.82 14.84 -5.95
C MET A 260 -3.55 15.60 -4.85
N SER A 261 -4.56 16.37 -5.26
CA SER A 261 -5.42 17.14 -4.37
C SER A 261 -6.81 17.29 -5.01
N GLY A 262 -7.82 17.52 -4.20
CA GLY A 262 -9.21 17.71 -4.63
C GLY A 262 -10.19 17.05 -3.67
N THR A 263 -11.47 17.10 -4.00
CA THR A 263 -12.52 16.33 -3.34
C THR A 263 -12.38 14.83 -3.63
N ALA A 264 -13.09 14.00 -2.89
CA ALA A 264 -13.00 12.55 -3.04
C ALA A 264 -13.28 12.07 -4.48
N PRO A 265 -14.39 12.44 -5.15
CA PRO A 265 -14.64 12.03 -6.53
C PRO A 265 -13.58 12.51 -7.51
N LYS A 266 -13.09 13.75 -7.36
CA LYS A 266 -11.99 14.27 -8.19
C LYS A 266 -10.73 13.44 -8.04
N LEU A 267 -10.36 13.09 -6.81
CA LEU A 267 -9.18 12.28 -6.55
C LEU A 267 -9.30 10.90 -7.17
N ASP A 268 -10.46 10.28 -7.09
CA ASP A 268 -10.69 8.95 -7.61
C ASP A 268 -10.56 8.95 -9.15
N CYS A 269 -11.21 9.89 -9.85
CA CYS A 269 -11.07 10.05 -11.30
C CYS A 269 -9.63 10.40 -11.70
N ARG A 270 -9.01 11.37 -11.03
CA ARG A 270 -7.65 11.79 -11.31
C ARG A 270 -6.63 10.69 -11.01
N GLY A 271 -6.91 9.84 -10.02
CA GLY A 271 -6.10 8.66 -9.72
C GLY A 271 -6.06 7.68 -10.89
N VAL A 272 -7.19 7.38 -11.51
CA VAL A 272 -7.24 6.51 -12.69
C VAL A 272 -6.55 7.15 -13.90
N ILE A 273 -6.79 8.44 -14.15
CA ILE A 273 -6.09 9.18 -15.22
C ILE A 273 -4.58 9.13 -15.03
N LEU A 274 -4.10 9.40 -13.82
CA LEU A 274 -2.68 9.35 -13.50
C LEU A 274 -2.10 7.95 -13.70
N LEU A 275 -2.81 6.91 -13.25
CA LEU A 275 -2.39 5.54 -13.45
C LEU A 275 -2.29 5.21 -14.94
N ALA A 276 -3.30 5.58 -15.73
CA ALA A 276 -3.28 5.40 -17.19
C ALA A 276 -2.09 6.11 -17.84
N LYS A 277 -1.80 7.36 -17.46
CA LYS A 277 -0.64 8.12 -17.95
C LYS A 277 0.70 7.44 -17.63
N ILE A 278 0.86 6.94 -16.40
CA ILE A 278 2.06 6.23 -15.99
C ILE A 278 2.24 4.97 -16.85
N LEU A 279 1.18 4.21 -17.08
CA LEU A 279 1.21 3.00 -17.90
C LEU A 279 1.56 3.30 -19.36
N ILE A 280 0.94 4.31 -19.95
CA ILE A 280 1.21 4.75 -21.33
C ILE A 280 2.67 5.21 -21.49
N SER A 281 3.23 5.86 -20.47
CA SER A 281 4.63 6.34 -20.51
C SER A 281 5.66 5.22 -20.37
N ARG A 282 5.24 3.98 -20.08
CA ARG A 282 6.15 2.83 -19.93
C ARG A 282 6.18 1.99 -21.19
N SER A 283 7.38 1.75 -21.72
CA SER A 283 7.59 1.01 -22.98
C SER A 283 6.99 -0.41 -22.95
N GLU A 284 7.04 -1.10 -21.83
CA GLU A 284 6.49 -2.45 -21.67
C GLU A 284 4.94 -2.48 -21.65
N ALA A 285 4.30 -1.35 -21.38
CA ALA A 285 2.85 -1.22 -21.31
C ALA A 285 2.25 -0.55 -22.56
N LEU A 286 3.08 -0.11 -23.51
CA LEU A 286 2.63 0.69 -24.65
C LEU A 286 1.55 0.01 -25.51
N ALA A 287 1.65 -1.30 -25.73
CA ALA A 287 0.73 -2.00 -26.61
C ALA A 287 -0.71 -2.02 -26.04
N ARG A 288 -0.85 -2.31 -24.76
CA ARG A 288 -2.17 -2.38 -24.08
C ARG A 288 -2.03 -2.17 -22.57
N PRO A 289 -2.14 -0.95 -22.05
CA PRO A 289 -2.03 -0.68 -20.62
C PRO A 289 -2.90 -1.57 -19.73
N ALA A 290 -4.17 -1.80 -20.15
CA ALA A 290 -5.11 -2.65 -19.44
C ALA A 290 -4.77 -4.17 -19.47
N THR A 291 -3.75 -4.61 -20.21
CA THR A 291 -3.25 -5.98 -20.12
C THR A 291 -2.24 -6.16 -19.01
N SER A 292 -1.60 -5.09 -18.56
CA SER A 292 -0.61 -5.10 -17.48
C SER A 292 -1.26 -4.84 -16.12
N ILE A 293 -2.13 -3.83 -16.05
CA ILE A 293 -2.89 -3.45 -14.85
C ILE A 293 -4.36 -3.35 -15.23
N ASP A 294 -5.22 -4.04 -14.48
CA ASP A 294 -6.67 -4.08 -14.72
C ASP A 294 -7.37 -2.82 -14.22
N GLY A 295 -6.86 -2.24 -13.14
CA GLY A 295 -7.46 -1.08 -12.50
C GLY A 295 -6.81 -0.74 -11.18
N VAL A 296 -7.59 -0.15 -10.31
CA VAL A 296 -7.17 0.23 -8.96
C VAL A 296 -8.29 -0.04 -7.96
N TRP A 297 -7.95 -0.66 -6.85
CA TRP A 297 -8.78 -0.66 -5.67
C TRP A 297 -8.61 0.67 -4.92
N ILE A 298 -9.73 1.29 -4.55
CA ILE A 298 -9.77 2.50 -3.75
C ILE A 298 -10.45 2.17 -2.43
N THR A 299 -9.69 2.19 -1.35
CA THR A 299 -10.24 1.94 -0.01
C THR A 299 -10.43 3.27 0.70
N HIS A 300 -11.65 3.52 1.11
CA HIS A 300 -12.06 4.75 1.78
C HIS A 300 -12.06 4.54 3.28
N TYR A 301 -11.32 5.38 3.99
CA TYR A 301 -11.28 5.40 5.45
C TYR A 301 -11.79 6.73 5.95
N GLN A 302 -12.65 6.67 6.97
CA GLN A 302 -13.19 7.85 7.65
C GLN A 302 -12.93 7.76 9.16
N SER A 303 -12.70 8.91 9.79
CA SER A 303 -12.60 9.01 11.24
C SER A 303 -13.95 8.74 11.90
N MET A 304 -13.97 7.76 12.79
CA MET A 304 -15.13 7.37 13.59
C MET A 304 -14.79 7.54 15.08
N GLY A 305 -14.57 8.77 15.50
CA GLY A 305 -14.08 9.07 16.83
C GLY A 305 -12.59 8.76 16.98
N GLN A 306 -12.22 7.83 17.87
CA GLN A 306 -10.81 7.47 18.13
C GLN A 306 -10.18 6.52 17.11
N ALA A 307 -10.97 5.97 16.17
CA ALA A 307 -10.51 5.02 15.19
C ALA A 307 -10.96 5.43 13.78
N LYS A 308 -10.22 5.00 12.76
CA LYS A 308 -10.68 5.09 11.38
C LYS A 308 -11.30 3.75 10.97
N ALA A 309 -12.41 3.83 10.24
CA ALA A 309 -13.10 2.67 9.69
C ALA A 309 -13.11 2.74 8.17
N VAL A 310 -13.13 1.57 7.53
CA VAL A 310 -13.40 1.45 6.09
C VAL A 310 -14.87 1.81 5.87
N THR A 311 -15.14 2.78 5.02
CA THR A 311 -16.50 3.22 4.68
C THR A 311 -16.93 2.74 3.31
N ALA A 312 -16.00 2.57 2.38
CA ALA A 312 -16.23 1.98 1.08
C ALA A 312 -14.97 1.34 0.54
N ILE A 313 -15.13 0.40 -0.37
CA ILE A 313 -14.07 -0.20 -1.19
C ILE A 313 -14.60 -0.22 -2.61
N ASP A 314 -14.00 0.59 -3.48
CA ASP A 314 -14.38 0.72 -4.87
C ASP A 314 -13.30 0.14 -5.76
N ARG A 315 -13.69 -0.30 -6.94
CA ARG A 315 -12.79 -0.75 -8.00
C ARG A 315 -13.04 0.08 -9.24
N LEU A 316 -12.02 0.79 -9.68
CA LEU A 316 -12.04 1.50 -10.94
C LEU A 316 -11.11 0.80 -11.94
N ALA A 317 -11.66 0.46 -13.10
CA ALA A 317 -10.90 -0.18 -14.17
C ALA A 317 -10.06 0.84 -14.94
N VAL A 318 -8.88 0.41 -15.40
CA VAL A 318 -8.17 1.16 -16.45
C VAL A 318 -8.94 0.96 -17.75
N PRO A 319 -9.22 2.04 -18.50
CA PRO A 319 -9.90 1.92 -19.79
C PRO A 319 -9.16 0.96 -20.72
N ASN A 320 -9.88 0.00 -21.29
CA ASN A 320 -9.32 -1.05 -22.14
C ASN A 320 -9.36 -0.71 -23.63
N TRP A 321 -9.92 0.44 -23.97
CA TRP A 321 -10.06 0.94 -25.34
C TRP A 321 -8.84 1.72 -25.85
N PHE A 322 -7.82 1.92 -25.01
CA PHE A 322 -6.54 2.46 -25.46
C PHE A 322 -5.84 1.47 -26.39
N ASP A 323 -5.83 1.77 -27.66
CA ASP A 323 -5.00 1.06 -28.64
C ASP A 323 -3.75 1.89 -28.89
N LEU A 324 -2.61 1.40 -28.41
CA LEU A 324 -1.33 2.06 -28.49
C LEU A 324 -0.41 1.21 -29.38
N GLN A 325 -0.46 1.48 -30.68
CA GLN A 325 0.39 0.75 -31.64
C GLN A 325 1.65 1.54 -31.98
N THR A 326 1.57 2.84 -31.85
CA THR A 326 2.65 3.76 -32.20
C THR A 326 2.98 4.72 -31.06
N LYS A 327 4.14 5.37 -31.17
CA LYS A 327 4.52 6.42 -30.23
C LYS A 327 3.59 7.61 -30.33
N GLU A 328 3.16 7.92 -31.54
CA GLU A 328 2.20 9.01 -31.83
C GLU A 328 0.84 8.75 -31.17
N ASP A 329 0.37 7.50 -31.11
CA ASP A 329 -0.84 7.15 -30.38
C ASP A 329 -0.65 7.40 -28.87
N ALA A 330 0.49 7.01 -28.31
CA ALA A 330 0.81 7.25 -26.92
C ALA A 330 0.82 8.76 -26.59
N GLU A 331 1.45 9.57 -27.42
CA GLU A 331 1.50 11.03 -27.26
C GLU A 331 0.11 11.66 -27.30
N ARG A 332 -0.75 11.29 -28.26
CA ARG A 332 -2.13 11.76 -28.32
C ARG A 332 -2.96 11.41 -27.10
N TRP A 333 -2.82 10.18 -26.59
CA TRP A 333 -3.52 9.75 -25.39
C TRP A 333 -3.03 10.47 -24.13
N LEU A 334 -1.73 10.70 -24.01
CA LEU A 334 -1.16 11.48 -22.91
C LEU A 334 -1.69 12.91 -22.93
N GLU A 335 -1.76 13.54 -24.10
CA GLU A 335 -2.31 14.89 -24.27
C GLU A 335 -3.80 14.94 -23.87
N ALA A 336 -4.62 14.01 -24.38
CA ALA A 336 -6.04 13.92 -24.02
C ALA A 336 -6.25 13.72 -22.51
N LEU A 337 -5.45 12.84 -21.86
CA LEU A 337 -5.53 12.62 -20.43
C LEU A 337 -5.07 13.85 -19.62
N ASP A 338 -4.11 14.63 -20.13
CA ASP A 338 -3.69 15.90 -19.51
C ASP A 338 -4.79 16.97 -19.61
N GLU A 339 -5.50 17.03 -20.72
CA GLU A 339 -6.67 17.89 -20.86
C GLU A 339 -7.76 17.51 -19.86
N HIS A 340 -8.09 16.21 -19.75
CA HIS A 340 -9.08 15.72 -18.80
C HIS A 340 -8.69 16.05 -17.34
N ASP A 341 -7.44 15.81 -16.93
CA ASP A 341 -6.97 16.19 -15.59
C ASP A 341 -7.06 17.70 -15.37
N THR A 342 -6.78 18.50 -16.40
CA THR A 342 -6.87 19.95 -16.32
C THR A 342 -8.32 20.42 -16.17
N VAL A 343 -9.27 19.81 -16.88
CA VAL A 343 -10.70 20.08 -16.70
C VAL A 343 -11.15 19.73 -15.28
N LEU A 344 -10.82 18.52 -14.81
CA LEU A 344 -11.17 18.09 -13.46
C LEU A 344 -10.61 19.02 -12.37
N ARG A 345 -9.42 19.57 -12.54
CA ARG A 345 -8.85 20.55 -11.59
C ARG A 345 -9.64 21.86 -11.55
N ARG A 346 -10.23 22.27 -12.67
CA ARG A 346 -10.96 23.54 -12.82
C ARG A 346 -12.43 23.45 -12.48
N LEU A 347 -13.00 22.23 -12.46
CA LEU A 347 -14.38 22.04 -12.05
C LEU A 347 -14.59 22.49 -10.61
N ASP A 348 -15.71 23.15 -10.34
CA ASP A 348 -16.15 23.41 -8.98
C ASP A 348 -16.37 22.09 -8.23
N ASP A 349 -16.07 22.06 -6.94
CA ASP A 349 -16.18 20.85 -6.13
C ASP A 349 -17.63 20.34 -6.05
N SER A 350 -18.63 21.24 -6.04
CA SER A 350 -20.05 20.87 -6.07
C SER A 350 -20.44 20.17 -7.38
N ILE A 351 -19.97 20.66 -8.51
CA ILE A 351 -20.24 20.05 -9.83
C ILE A 351 -19.58 18.68 -9.96
N SER A 352 -18.41 18.51 -9.37
CA SER A 352 -17.70 17.22 -9.45
C SER A 352 -18.36 16.11 -8.62
N GLU A 353 -19.14 16.45 -7.59
CA GLU A 353 -19.94 15.49 -6.83
C GLU A 353 -21.16 15.03 -7.62
N GLU A 354 -21.81 15.92 -8.37
CA GLU A 354 -22.94 15.56 -9.24
C GLU A 354 -22.54 14.69 -10.45
N LEU A 355 -21.34 14.89 -10.99
CA LEU A 355 -20.84 14.12 -12.13
C LEU A 355 -20.29 12.73 -11.75
N ALA A 356 -20.04 12.48 -10.48
CA ALA A 356 -19.52 11.21 -9.98
C ALA A 356 -20.62 10.23 -9.55
N LEU A 357 -21.88 10.67 -9.51
CA LEU A 357 -23.08 9.87 -9.28
C LEU A 357 -23.64 9.36 -10.61
#